data_cf890dc7d79415039bbf6ac3664a65f7
#
_entry.id   cf890dc7d79415039bbf6ac3664a65f7
#
_cell.length_a   1.000
_cell.length_b   1.000
_cell.length_c   1.000
_cell.angle_alpha   90.00
_cell.angle_beta   90.00
_cell.angle_gamma   90.00
#
_symmetry.space_group_name_H-M   'P 1'
#
loop_
_entity.id
_entity.type
_entity.pdbx_description
1 polymer ?
#
loop_
_entity_poly.entity_id
_entity_poly.type
_entity_poly.pdbx_seq_one_letter_code
_entity_poly.pdbx_strand_id
1 'polypeptide(L)'
;YDTDGSRMTDFNGYVTVVMYDSEKSVVSNGYGEGNPVPFDEQGSMLYSGRTTVTDGEFSIRIAMPMEIAGNFRPAALNMYAYATAAGDTREAIGCNRDFFVYGYDENAEDDTTPPVISDIVLNHPSFKPGDNVNESPMVMASVSDDNGINLSSAGIGHQMTITLDGTTTYSDVSQYYTPDISQDRVSGHIAYPMEDLTAGNHSLRLRVWDT
;
A
#
# COMPACT_ATOMS: atom_id res chain seq x y z
N TYR A 1 -10.30 -10.26 -19.66
CA TYR A 1 -11.36 -10.65 -20.60
C TYR A 1 -11.73 -9.45 -21.45
N ASP A 2 -12.12 -9.69 -22.70
CA ASP A 2 -12.69 -8.67 -23.57
C ASP A 2 -14.19 -8.42 -23.26
N THR A 3 -14.83 -7.58 -24.07
CA THR A 3 -16.26 -7.24 -23.91
C THR A 3 -17.21 -8.42 -24.16
N ASP A 4 -16.73 -9.46 -24.83
CA ASP A 4 -17.49 -10.68 -25.12
C ASP A 4 -17.27 -11.77 -24.07
N GLY A 5 -16.45 -11.49 -23.04
CA GLY A 5 -16.12 -12.43 -21.98
C GLY A 5 -15.06 -13.47 -22.36
N SER A 6 -14.35 -13.29 -23.47
CA SER A 6 -13.26 -14.15 -23.89
C SER A 6 -11.93 -13.69 -23.28
N ARG A 7 -11.08 -14.65 -22.92
CA ARG A 7 -9.75 -14.31 -22.39
C ARG A 7 -8.89 -13.67 -23.49
N MET A 8 -8.27 -12.55 -23.19
CA MET A 8 -7.36 -11.84 -24.08
C MET A 8 -5.96 -12.49 -24.05
N THR A 9 -5.80 -13.60 -24.76
CA THR A 9 -4.54 -14.39 -24.77
C THR A 9 -3.35 -13.66 -25.42
N ASP A 10 -3.59 -12.53 -26.05
CA ASP A 10 -2.57 -11.66 -26.64
C ASP A 10 -2.22 -10.45 -25.74
N PHE A 11 -2.83 -10.36 -24.53
CA PHE A 11 -2.53 -9.30 -23.59
C PHE A 11 -1.31 -9.67 -22.75
N ASN A 12 -0.23 -8.90 -22.91
CA ASN A 12 1.00 -9.03 -22.15
C ASN A 12 1.35 -7.67 -21.53
N GLY A 13 1.63 -7.64 -20.23
CA GLY A 13 1.88 -6.38 -19.53
C GLY A 13 2.09 -6.58 -18.06
N TYR A 14 1.61 -5.62 -17.27
CA TYR A 14 1.66 -5.65 -15.81
C TYR A 14 0.27 -5.46 -15.24
N VAL A 15 0.05 -6.04 -14.05
CA VAL A 15 -1.12 -5.78 -13.22
C VAL A 15 -0.68 -5.34 -11.83
N THR A 16 -1.27 -4.26 -11.35
CA THR A 16 -1.21 -3.86 -9.95
C THR A 16 -2.47 -4.37 -9.26
N VAL A 17 -2.28 -5.06 -8.15
CA VAL A 17 -3.35 -5.62 -7.32
C VAL A 17 -3.30 -4.95 -5.97
N VAL A 18 -4.42 -4.39 -5.54
CA VAL A 18 -4.57 -3.77 -4.22
C VAL A 18 -5.72 -4.47 -3.50
N MET A 19 -5.44 -4.95 -2.30
CA MET A 19 -6.42 -5.60 -1.44
C MET A 19 -6.71 -4.72 -0.24
N TYR A 20 -7.98 -4.57 0.05
CA TYR A 20 -8.47 -3.82 1.19
C TYR A 20 -9.22 -4.75 2.14
N ASP A 21 -9.10 -4.47 3.42
CA ASP A 21 -9.88 -5.11 4.47
C ASP A 21 -11.39 -4.78 4.29
N SER A 22 -12.18 -5.45 5.07
CA SER A 22 -13.63 -5.25 5.11
C SER A 22 -14.02 -3.80 5.40
N GLU A 23 -15.11 -3.37 4.80
CA GLU A 23 -15.68 -2.04 5.02
C GLU A 23 -16.01 -1.82 6.50
N LYS A 24 -15.81 -0.58 6.96
CA LYS A 24 -16.20 -0.13 8.30
C LYS A 24 -17.28 0.94 8.21
N SER A 25 -18.28 0.85 9.08
CA SER A 25 -19.26 1.92 9.20
C SER A 25 -18.70 3.05 10.06
N VAL A 26 -18.73 4.23 9.52
CA VAL A 26 -18.35 5.48 10.19
C VAL A 26 -19.51 6.46 10.18
N VAL A 27 -19.48 7.42 11.08
CA VAL A 27 -20.50 8.44 11.18
C VAL A 27 -19.86 9.79 10.92
N SER A 28 -20.42 10.56 9.98
CA SER A 28 -19.95 11.92 9.70
C SER A 28 -20.07 12.81 10.93
N ASN A 29 -19.13 13.73 11.12
CA ASN A 29 -19.16 14.65 12.27
C ASN A 29 -20.34 15.63 12.24
N GLY A 30 -21.07 15.72 11.12
CA GLY A 30 -22.04 16.78 10.84
C GLY A 30 -21.34 18.14 10.76
N TYR A 31 -21.75 19.02 9.88
CA TYR A 31 -21.23 20.37 9.81
C TYR A 31 -22.34 21.36 10.19
N GLY A 32 -22.09 22.20 11.19
CA GLY A 32 -23.08 23.15 11.70
C GLY A 32 -24.26 22.45 12.37
N GLU A 33 -25.48 22.71 11.90
CA GLU A 33 -26.73 22.10 12.39
C GLU A 33 -27.09 20.78 11.71
N GLY A 34 -26.16 20.23 10.87
CA GLY A 34 -26.36 18.97 10.17
C GLY A 34 -26.33 17.77 11.14
N ASN A 35 -27.28 16.83 10.95
CA ASN A 35 -27.26 15.59 11.71
C ASN A 35 -26.11 14.68 11.22
N PRO A 36 -25.41 13.98 12.11
CA PRO A 36 -24.46 12.94 11.74
C PRO A 36 -25.13 11.88 10.85
N VAL A 37 -24.47 11.50 9.76
CA VAL A 37 -24.96 10.50 8.79
C VAL A 37 -24.01 9.32 8.80
N PRO A 38 -24.51 8.08 8.98
CA PRO A 38 -23.68 6.89 8.83
C PRO A 38 -23.39 6.64 7.34
N PHE A 39 -22.15 6.20 7.05
CA PHE A 39 -21.74 5.74 5.73
C PHE A 39 -20.69 4.64 5.89
N ASP A 40 -20.52 3.80 4.88
CA ASP A 40 -19.50 2.78 4.86
C ASP A 40 -18.26 3.32 4.16
N GLU A 41 -17.13 3.15 4.83
CA GLU A 41 -15.80 3.52 4.35
C GLU A 41 -15.01 2.26 4.03
N GLN A 42 -14.22 2.30 2.96
CA GLN A 42 -13.31 1.21 2.61
C GLN A 42 -12.38 0.92 3.78
N GLY A 43 -12.16 -0.35 4.09
CA GLY A 43 -11.21 -0.78 5.11
C GLY A 43 -9.75 -0.43 4.77
N SER A 44 -8.85 -0.73 5.69
CA SER A 44 -7.42 -0.52 5.52
C SER A 44 -6.87 -1.28 4.32
N MET A 45 -5.87 -0.75 3.66
CA MET A 45 -5.13 -1.50 2.65
C MET A 45 -4.34 -2.61 3.34
N LEU A 46 -4.58 -3.86 2.94
CA LEU A 46 -3.88 -5.05 3.45
C LEU A 46 -2.68 -5.41 2.58
N TYR A 47 -2.80 -5.17 1.29
CA TYR A 47 -1.78 -5.56 0.31
C TYR A 47 -1.78 -4.62 -0.88
N SER A 48 -0.59 -4.34 -1.40
CA SER A 48 -0.37 -3.73 -2.71
C SER A 48 0.81 -4.41 -3.38
N GLY A 49 0.60 -5.01 -4.54
CA GLY A 49 1.62 -5.72 -5.27
C GLY A 49 1.46 -5.56 -6.77
N ARG A 50 2.55 -5.81 -7.51
CA ARG A 50 2.60 -5.71 -8.96
C ARG A 50 3.26 -6.94 -9.56
N THR A 51 2.63 -7.54 -10.56
CA THR A 51 3.17 -8.72 -11.25
C THR A 51 2.98 -8.63 -12.76
N THR A 52 3.65 -9.52 -13.47
CA THR A 52 3.56 -9.63 -14.93
C THR A 52 2.29 -10.34 -15.33
N VAL A 53 1.65 -9.86 -16.41
CA VAL A 53 0.59 -10.56 -17.13
C VAL A 53 1.21 -11.17 -18.38
N THR A 54 1.00 -12.47 -18.58
CA THR A 54 1.45 -13.21 -19.77
C THR A 54 0.26 -13.95 -20.35
N ASP A 55 0.01 -13.77 -21.64
CA ASP A 55 -1.12 -14.40 -22.36
C ASP A 55 -2.48 -14.21 -21.67
N GLY A 56 -2.67 -13.02 -21.08
CA GLY A 56 -3.90 -12.64 -20.36
C GLY A 56 -4.08 -13.29 -18.99
N GLU A 57 -3.04 -13.90 -18.45
CA GLU A 57 -3.04 -14.51 -17.11
C GLU A 57 -1.95 -13.92 -16.20
N PHE A 58 -2.24 -13.91 -14.92
CA PHE A 58 -1.26 -13.59 -13.88
C PHE A 58 -1.53 -14.42 -12.63
N SER A 59 -0.52 -14.54 -11.79
CA SER A 59 -0.62 -15.12 -10.46
C SER A 59 0.06 -14.17 -9.46
N ILE A 60 -0.53 -14.05 -8.28
CA ILE A 60 0.04 -13.24 -7.21
C ILE A 60 -0.17 -13.97 -5.88
N ARG A 61 0.85 -13.95 -5.03
CA ARG A 61 0.76 -14.44 -3.66
C ARG A 61 0.60 -13.23 -2.75
N ILE A 62 -0.33 -13.30 -1.84
CA ILE A 62 -0.62 -12.25 -0.87
C ILE A 62 -0.34 -12.82 0.51
N ALA A 63 0.66 -12.27 1.21
CA ALA A 63 0.84 -12.47 2.63
C ALA A 63 -0.18 -11.58 3.37
N MET A 64 -0.89 -12.15 4.31
CA MET A 64 -1.94 -11.44 5.04
C MET A 64 -1.38 -10.96 6.37
N PRO A 65 -1.51 -9.67 6.70
CA PRO A 65 -1.10 -9.16 8.01
C PRO A 65 -1.95 -9.77 9.12
N MET A 66 -1.37 -9.89 10.32
CA MET A 66 -2.08 -10.44 11.48
C MET A 66 -3.23 -9.52 11.95
N GLU A 67 -3.11 -8.22 11.76
CA GLU A 67 -4.11 -7.23 12.15
C GLU A 67 -5.10 -6.97 11.03
N ILE A 68 -6.22 -7.68 11.05
CA ILE A 68 -7.37 -7.50 10.17
C ILE A 68 -8.62 -7.11 10.97
N ALA A 69 -9.59 -6.45 10.32
CA ALA A 69 -10.78 -5.95 11.02
C ALA A 69 -11.71 -7.06 11.55
N GLY A 70 -11.75 -8.23 10.92
CA GLY A 70 -12.51 -9.41 11.37
C GLY A 70 -14.02 -9.20 11.58
N ASN A 71 -14.64 -8.25 10.89
CA ASN A 71 -16.02 -7.82 11.13
C ASN A 71 -17.05 -8.55 10.25
N PHE A 72 -16.68 -9.61 9.56
CA PHE A 72 -17.54 -10.40 8.65
C PHE A 72 -18.27 -9.59 7.57
N ARG A 73 -17.69 -8.47 7.14
CA ARG A 73 -18.15 -7.73 5.97
C ARG A 73 -17.24 -8.05 4.77
N PRO A 74 -17.71 -7.85 3.52
CA PRO A 74 -16.88 -8.10 2.36
C PRO A 74 -15.60 -7.25 2.35
N ALA A 75 -14.49 -7.89 1.99
CA ALA A 75 -13.25 -7.23 1.61
C ALA A 75 -13.29 -6.79 0.15
N ALA A 76 -12.29 -6.05 -0.31
CA ALA A 76 -12.21 -5.61 -1.70
C ALA A 76 -10.85 -5.92 -2.32
N LEU A 77 -10.88 -6.45 -3.53
CA LEU A 77 -9.71 -6.64 -4.38
C LEU A 77 -9.88 -5.80 -5.64
N ASN A 78 -9.00 -4.83 -5.85
CA ASN A 78 -8.98 -3.99 -7.03
C ASN A 78 -7.76 -4.33 -7.88
N MET A 79 -7.93 -4.36 -9.20
CA MET A 79 -6.89 -4.70 -10.15
C MET A 79 -6.87 -3.69 -11.28
N TYR A 80 -5.67 -3.27 -11.66
CA TYR A 80 -5.44 -2.43 -12.81
C TYR A 80 -4.27 -2.99 -13.63
N ALA A 81 -4.53 -3.33 -14.90
CA ALA A 81 -3.53 -3.86 -15.81
C ALA A 81 -3.34 -2.94 -17.00
N TYR A 82 -2.11 -2.91 -17.53
CA TYR A 82 -1.78 -2.21 -18.76
C TYR A 82 -0.80 -3.01 -19.62
N ALA A 83 -0.97 -2.92 -20.92
CA ALA A 83 -0.11 -3.59 -21.89
C ALA A 83 1.24 -2.88 -22.00
N THR A 84 2.30 -3.65 -22.31
CA THR A 84 3.68 -3.12 -22.42
C THR A 84 4.29 -3.28 -23.82
N ALA A 85 3.62 -3.94 -24.75
CA ALA A 85 4.08 -4.03 -26.12
C ALA A 85 4.09 -2.67 -26.81
N ALA A 86 5.08 -2.40 -27.63
CA ALA A 86 5.20 -1.13 -28.35
C ALA A 86 3.97 -0.86 -29.20
N GLY A 87 3.28 0.26 -28.94
CA GLY A 87 2.05 0.65 -29.62
C GLY A 87 0.77 0.01 -29.08
N ASP A 88 0.86 -0.87 -28.08
CA ASP A 88 -0.31 -1.40 -27.38
C ASP A 88 -0.66 -0.47 -26.20
N THR A 89 -1.83 0.13 -26.24
CA THR A 89 -2.34 1.07 -25.23
C THR A 89 -3.49 0.50 -24.42
N ARG A 90 -3.70 -0.85 -24.51
CA ARG A 90 -4.81 -1.50 -23.82
C ARG A 90 -4.60 -1.47 -22.32
N GLU A 91 -5.69 -1.25 -21.62
CA GLU A 91 -5.79 -1.27 -20.16
C GLU A 91 -6.96 -2.17 -19.75
N ALA A 92 -6.89 -2.74 -18.56
CA ALA A 92 -7.98 -3.51 -17.99
C ALA A 92 -8.13 -3.18 -16.50
N ILE A 93 -9.37 -3.07 -16.07
CA ILE A 93 -9.74 -2.83 -14.67
C ILE A 93 -10.60 -4.00 -14.20
N GLY A 94 -10.36 -4.49 -13.00
CA GLY A 94 -11.16 -5.51 -12.36
C GLY A 94 -11.33 -5.24 -10.87
N CYS A 95 -12.43 -5.73 -10.32
CA CYS A 95 -12.64 -5.73 -8.87
C CYS A 95 -13.38 -7.00 -8.45
N ASN A 96 -13.13 -7.43 -7.22
CA ASN A 96 -13.89 -8.46 -6.55
C ASN A 96 -14.24 -7.99 -5.14
N ARG A 97 -15.51 -8.11 -4.76
CA ARG A 97 -16.03 -7.77 -3.42
C ARG A 97 -16.84 -8.93 -2.82
N ASP A 98 -16.80 -10.12 -3.45
CA ASP A 98 -17.56 -11.29 -3.05
C ASP A 98 -16.72 -12.27 -2.22
N PHE A 99 -15.88 -11.74 -1.32
CA PHE A 99 -15.06 -12.55 -0.43
C PHE A 99 -14.90 -11.88 0.93
N PHE A 100 -14.51 -12.69 1.91
CA PHE A 100 -14.29 -12.25 3.28
C PHE A 100 -12.87 -12.57 3.71
N VAL A 101 -12.30 -11.72 4.56
CA VAL A 101 -11.00 -11.94 5.21
C VAL A 101 -11.27 -12.06 6.71
N TYR A 102 -10.99 -13.23 7.26
CA TYR A 102 -11.21 -13.49 8.69
C TYR A 102 -10.40 -14.70 9.17
N GLY A 103 -10.25 -14.79 10.50
CA GLY A 103 -9.53 -15.90 11.13
C GLY A 103 -8.00 -15.73 11.01
N TYR A 104 -7.28 -16.78 11.36
CA TYR A 104 -5.83 -16.91 11.20
C TYR A 104 -5.49 -18.38 10.92
N ASP A 105 -4.33 -18.61 10.30
CA ASP A 105 -3.83 -19.96 10.07
C ASP A 105 -2.95 -20.39 11.23
N GLU A 106 -3.39 -21.36 12.02
CA GLU A 106 -2.62 -21.90 13.16
C GLU A 106 -1.32 -22.59 12.76
N ASN A 107 -1.15 -22.89 11.47
CA ASN A 107 0.04 -23.52 10.91
C ASN A 107 0.88 -22.57 10.09
N ALA A 108 0.55 -21.27 10.06
CA ALA A 108 1.40 -20.27 9.41
C ALA A 108 2.77 -20.27 10.10
N GLU A 109 3.82 -20.24 9.29
CA GLU A 109 5.17 -20.01 9.81
C GLU A 109 5.30 -18.54 10.18
N ASP A 110 5.78 -18.25 11.39
CA ASP A 110 6.05 -16.88 11.81
C ASP A 110 7.14 -16.28 10.92
N ASP A 111 6.87 -15.14 10.35
CA ASP A 111 7.91 -14.34 9.71
C ASP A 111 8.80 -13.71 10.79
N THR A 112 10.07 -14.02 10.73
CA THR A 112 11.09 -13.51 11.67
C THR A 112 12.10 -12.60 11.01
N THR A 113 11.94 -12.34 9.70
CA THR A 113 12.85 -11.51 8.91
C THR A 113 12.28 -10.08 8.85
N PRO A 114 12.90 -9.10 9.50
CA PRO A 114 12.35 -7.75 9.46
C PRO A 114 12.51 -7.09 8.10
N PRO A 115 11.61 -6.16 7.71
CA PRO A 115 11.75 -5.39 6.49
C PRO A 115 13.04 -4.59 6.43
N VAL A 116 13.61 -4.51 5.25
CA VAL A 116 14.80 -3.71 4.95
C VAL A 116 14.38 -2.36 4.37
N ILE A 117 14.81 -1.28 5.02
CA ILE A 117 14.64 0.08 4.52
C ILE A 117 15.99 0.56 3.98
N SER A 118 16.00 1.06 2.75
CA SER A 118 17.18 1.63 2.10
C SER A 118 16.85 2.95 1.42
N ASP A 119 17.91 3.68 1.01
CA ASP A 119 17.83 4.88 0.17
C ASP A 119 16.88 5.96 0.73
N ILE A 120 16.88 6.17 2.06
CA ILE A 120 16.10 7.28 2.65
C ILE A 120 16.73 8.59 2.22
N VAL A 121 16.01 9.32 1.35
CA VAL A 121 16.46 10.60 0.79
C VAL A 121 15.31 11.62 0.79
N LEU A 122 15.66 12.89 0.71
CA LEU A 122 14.70 14.00 0.59
C LEU A 122 14.85 14.67 -0.76
N ASN A 123 13.77 14.79 -1.52
CA ASN A 123 13.66 15.44 -2.83
C ASN A 123 14.52 14.84 -3.95
N HIS A 124 15.70 14.31 -3.66
CA HIS A 124 16.62 13.86 -4.72
C HIS A 124 17.50 12.70 -4.25
N PRO A 125 17.82 11.72 -5.11
CA PRO A 125 18.65 10.56 -4.77
C PRO A 125 20.07 10.91 -4.28
N SER A 126 20.57 12.10 -4.57
CA SER A 126 21.90 12.55 -4.08
C SER A 126 21.86 13.18 -2.68
N PHE A 127 20.69 13.33 -2.07
CA PHE A 127 20.55 13.87 -0.71
C PHE A 127 21.40 13.11 0.29
N LYS A 128 21.99 13.84 1.22
CA LYS A 128 22.73 13.27 2.36
C LYS A 128 22.22 13.89 3.65
N PRO A 129 22.22 13.14 4.76
CA PRO A 129 21.92 13.69 6.06
C PRO A 129 22.73 14.94 6.38
N GLY A 130 22.06 16.04 6.69
CA GLY A 130 22.64 17.36 6.91
C GLY A 130 22.53 18.32 5.73
N ASP A 131 22.07 17.87 4.58
CA ASP A 131 21.78 18.76 3.45
C ASP A 131 20.54 19.62 3.72
N ASN A 132 20.49 20.80 3.08
CA ASN A 132 19.33 21.68 3.17
C ASN A 132 18.21 21.21 2.25
N VAL A 133 16.99 21.31 2.73
CA VAL A 133 15.76 21.06 1.96
C VAL A 133 14.82 22.26 2.06
N ASN A 134 13.80 22.30 1.19
CA ASN A 134 12.72 23.26 1.30
C ASN A 134 11.75 22.91 2.44
N GLU A 135 10.77 23.76 2.70
CA GLU A 135 9.75 23.58 3.73
C GLU A 135 8.77 22.43 3.45
N SER A 136 8.70 21.95 2.23
CA SER A 136 7.81 20.86 1.79
C SER A 136 8.59 19.79 1.01
N PRO A 137 9.48 19.03 1.68
CA PRO A 137 10.27 18.03 1.00
C PRO A 137 9.46 16.74 0.75
N MET A 138 9.82 16.03 -0.32
CA MET A 138 9.38 14.67 -0.58
C MET A 138 10.31 13.70 0.14
N VAL A 139 9.80 12.92 1.09
CA VAL A 139 10.52 11.80 1.71
C VAL A 139 10.42 10.60 0.79
N MET A 140 11.55 10.10 0.33
CA MET A 140 11.62 8.90 -0.52
C MET A 140 12.43 7.82 0.18
N ALA A 141 11.96 6.56 0.06
CA ALA A 141 12.68 5.41 0.58
C ALA A 141 12.32 4.16 -0.24
N SER A 142 13.24 3.21 -0.30
CA SER A 142 12.98 1.87 -0.79
C SER A 142 12.77 0.93 0.39
N VAL A 143 11.79 0.04 0.28
CA VAL A 143 11.48 -0.96 1.30
C VAL A 143 11.35 -2.33 0.63
N SER A 144 11.84 -3.37 1.28
CA SER A 144 11.74 -4.74 0.78
C SER A 144 11.66 -5.74 1.92
N ASP A 145 10.95 -6.83 1.68
CA ASP A 145 10.77 -7.95 2.60
C ASP A 145 10.70 -9.26 1.81
N ASP A 146 10.98 -10.40 2.44
CA ASP A 146 10.91 -11.70 1.77
C ASP A 146 9.49 -12.30 1.79
N ASN A 147 8.62 -11.84 2.66
CA ASN A 147 7.26 -12.36 2.83
C ASN A 147 6.19 -11.31 2.58
N GLY A 148 6.29 -10.15 3.20
CA GLY A 148 5.35 -9.06 3.01
C GLY A 148 5.63 -7.83 3.85
N ILE A 149 5.17 -6.68 3.36
CA ILE A 149 5.24 -5.41 4.07
C ILE A 149 3.84 -5.12 4.61
N ASN A 150 3.72 -4.89 5.92
CA ASN A 150 2.46 -4.53 6.52
C ASN A 150 2.02 -3.12 6.08
N LEU A 151 0.99 -3.07 5.26
CA LEU A 151 0.37 -1.83 4.77
C LEU A 151 -0.89 -1.47 5.56
N SER A 152 -1.31 -2.33 6.51
CA SER A 152 -2.51 -2.11 7.30
C SER A 152 -2.36 -0.92 8.24
N SER A 153 -3.39 -0.11 8.30
CA SER A 153 -3.55 0.94 9.30
C SER A 153 -4.41 0.50 10.51
N ALA A 154 -4.86 -0.75 10.53
CA ALA A 154 -5.76 -1.27 11.57
C ALA A 154 -5.02 -1.64 12.87
N GLY A 155 -3.78 -2.10 12.78
CA GLY A 155 -2.97 -2.51 13.93
C GLY A 155 -2.43 -1.32 14.73
N ILE A 156 -2.66 -1.31 16.04
CA ILE A 156 -2.09 -0.28 16.91
C ILE A 156 -0.59 -0.55 17.08
N GLY A 157 0.24 0.37 16.59
CA GLY A 157 1.71 0.30 16.74
C GLY A 157 2.45 -0.40 15.60
N HIS A 158 1.74 -1.10 14.69
CA HIS A 158 2.33 -1.77 13.53
C HIS A 158 2.02 -1.05 12.21
N GLN A 159 1.69 0.22 12.28
CA GLN A 159 1.47 1.06 11.11
C GLN A 159 2.79 1.54 10.52
N MET A 160 2.84 1.70 9.20
CA MET A 160 3.93 2.40 8.55
C MET A 160 3.89 3.88 8.93
N THR A 161 4.95 4.40 9.53
CA THR A 161 4.95 5.75 10.09
C THR A 161 6.22 6.52 9.76
N ILE A 162 6.06 7.84 9.60
CA ILE A 162 7.16 8.81 9.63
C ILE A 162 7.04 9.63 10.92
N THR A 163 8.11 9.72 11.69
CA THR A 163 8.17 10.55 12.89
C THR A 163 9.17 11.68 12.67
N LEU A 164 8.69 12.91 12.81
CA LEU A 164 9.48 14.14 12.74
C LEU A 164 9.85 14.60 14.17
N ASP A 165 11.12 14.86 14.40
CA ASP A 165 11.70 15.38 15.65
C ASP A 165 11.31 14.59 16.91
N GLY A 166 11.00 13.30 16.72
CA GLY A 166 10.59 12.42 17.81
C GLY A 166 9.22 12.73 18.43
N THR A 167 8.49 13.69 17.92
CA THR A 167 7.23 14.20 18.50
C THR A 167 6.02 14.09 17.57
N THR A 168 6.16 14.47 16.31
CA THR A 168 5.07 14.46 15.34
C THR A 168 5.13 13.17 14.52
N THR A 169 4.06 12.37 14.55
CA THR A 169 3.98 11.10 13.83
C THR A 169 2.87 11.15 12.78
N TYR A 170 3.23 10.83 11.55
CA TYR A 170 2.36 10.64 10.40
C TYR A 170 2.13 9.15 10.24
N SER A 171 0.87 8.70 10.21
CA SER A 171 0.48 7.28 10.23
C SER A 171 -0.20 6.81 8.94
N ASP A 172 -0.34 7.67 7.95
CA ASP A 172 -0.97 7.38 6.65
C ASP A 172 0.05 7.08 5.54
N VAL A 173 1.30 6.76 5.91
CA VAL A 173 2.43 6.59 4.99
C VAL A 173 2.23 5.44 4.01
N SER A 174 1.52 4.39 4.41
CA SER A 174 1.24 3.25 3.53
C SER A 174 0.45 3.61 2.26
N GLN A 175 -0.31 4.70 2.27
CA GLN A 175 -1.01 5.20 1.08
C GLN A 175 -0.07 5.73 -0.01
N TYR A 176 1.16 6.06 0.37
CA TYR A 176 2.22 6.56 -0.52
C TYR A 176 3.23 5.48 -0.93
N TYR A 177 2.90 4.23 -0.64
CA TYR A 177 3.69 3.07 -1.07
C TYR A 177 3.32 2.67 -2.50
N THR A 178 4.34 2.46 -3.33
CA THR A 178 4.20 1.95 -4.69
C THR A 178 4.99 0.66 -4.83
N PRO A 179 4.34 -0.48 -5.12
CA PRO A 179 5.03 -1.76 -5.25
C PRO A 179 5.88 -1.84 -6.51
N ASP A 180 7.02 -2.50 -6.40
CA ASP A 180 7.83 -2.92 -7.54
C ASP A 180 7.25 -4.19 -8.19
N ILE A 181 7.76 -4.50 -9.39
CA ILE A 181 7.51 -5.78 -10.02
C ILE A 181 8.49 -6.77 -9.42
N SER A 182 8.01 -7.63 -8.54
CA SER A 182 8.84 -8.65 -7.90
C SER A 182 8.19 -10.03 -8.02
N GLN A 183 9.02 -11.07 -8.15
CA GLN A 183 8.58 -12.47 -8.15
C GLN A 183 8.98 -13.19 -6.85
N ASP A 184 10.06 -12.77 -6.20
CA ASP A 184 10.66 -13.50 -5.08
C ASP A 184 10.68 -12.69 -3.77
N ARG A 185 10.43 -11.40 -3.83
CA ARG A 185 10.39 -10.49 -2.67
C ARG A 185 9.29 -9.47 -2.85
N VAL A 186 8.70 -9.06 -1.76
CA VAL A 186 7.82 -7.89 -1.76
C VAL A 186 8.70 -6.66 -1.59
N SER A 187 8.73 -5.80 -2.60
CA SER A 187 9.49 -4.55 -2.57
C SER A 187 8.70 -3.40 -3.17
N GLY A 188 9.09 -2.20 -2.81
CA GLY A 188 8.51 -0.99 -3.37
C GLY A 188 9.12 0.27 -2.80
N HIS A 189 8.53 1.38 -3.20
CA HIS A 189 9.01 2.71 -2.87
C HIS A 189 7.95 3.50 -2.13
N ILE A 190 8.39 4.28 -1.16
CA ILE A 190 7.59 5.29 -0.47
C ILE A 190 7.96 6.64 -1.05
N ALA A 191 6.93 7.48 -1.33
CA ALA A 191 7.12 8.86 -1.75
C ALA A 191 6.12 9.75 -0.96
N TYR A 192 6.49 10.12 0.26
CA TYR A 192 5.62 10.85 1.19
C TYR A 192 5.88 12.36 1.12
N PRO A 193 4.88 13.18 0.73
CA PRO A 193 5.00 14.63 0.74
C PRO A 193 4.90 15.15 2.19
N MET A 194 5.94 15.81 2.66
CA MET A 194 5.87 16.57 3.90
C MET A 194 5.46 18.00 3.62
N GLU A 195 4.83 18.64 4.58
CA GLU A 195 4.36 20.01 4.48
C GLU A 195 4.75 20.81 5.71
N ASP A 196 4.94 22.12 5.55
CA ASP A 196 5.07 23.11 6.61
C ASP A 196 6.23 22.86 7.59
N LEU A 197 7.37 22.35 7.13
CA LEU A 197 8.56 22.27 7.99
C LEU A 197 9.03 23.67 8.38
N THR A 198 9.24 23.85 9.67
CA THR A 198 9.82 25.11 10.19
C THR A 198 11.29 25.22 9.80
N ALA A 199 11.84 26.43 9.82
CA ALA A 199 13.27 26.60 9.61
C ALA A 199 14.07 26.06 10.81
N GLY A 200 15.08 25.23 10.54
CA GLY A 200 15.92 24.62 11.57
C GLY A 200 16.47 23.26 11.20
N ASN A 201 17.05 22.59 12.16
CA ASN A 201 17.49 21.21 12.01
C ASN A 201 16.35 20.28 12.43
N HIS A 202 16.07 19.32 11.59
CA HIS A 202 15.05 18.31 11.81
C HIS A 202 15.64 16.90 11.80
N SER A 203 15.01 16.00 12.51
CA SER A 203 15.28 14.56 12.49
C SER A 203 14.06 13.80 11.97
N LEU A 204 14.28 12.83 11.08
CA LEU A 204 13.22 12.03 10.48
C LEU A 204 13.49 10.54 10.76
N ARG A 205 12.45 9.82 11.17
CA ARG A 205 12.46 8.37 11.36
C ARG A 205 11.34 7.75 10.53
N LEU A 206 11.68 6.85 9.63
CA LEU A 206 10.72 5.97 8.97
C LEU A 206 10.66 4.64 9.72
N ARG A 207 9.46 4.11 9.94
CA ARG A 207 9.22 2.78 10.52
C ARG A 207 8.31 1.99 9.58
N VAL A 208 8.70 0.75 9.32
CA VAL A 208 7.97 -0.23 8.50
C VAL A 208 7.90 -1.53 9.31
N TRP A 209 6.85 -2.31 9.12
CA TRP A 209 6.62 -3.60 9.75
C TRP A 209 6.42 -4.67 8.68
N ASP A 210 6.76 -5.92 8.99
CA ASP A 210 6.38 -7.09 8.21
C ASP A 210 4.93 -7.51 8.48
N THR A 211 4.46 -8.53 7.76
CA THR A 211 3.06 -9.00 7.81
C THR A 211 2.83 -10.11 8.83
#